data_a5a7c8390a17895809cbc57ce01df9bf
#
_entry.id   a5a7c8390a17895809cbc57ce01df9bf
#
_cell.length_a   1.000
_cell.length_b   1.000
_cell.length_c   1.000
_cell.angle_alpha   90.00
_cell.angle_beta   90.00
_cell.angle_gamma   90.00
#
_symmetry.space_group_name_H-M   'P 1'
#
loop_
_entity.id
_entity.type
_entity.pdbx_description
1 polymer ?
#
loop_
_entity_poly.entity_id
_entity_poly.type
_entity_poly.pdbx_seq_one_letter_code
_entity_poly.pdbx_strand_id
1 'polypeptide(L)'
;MNLRHLEYLLAVADTGSFSRAAERCHITQSALSRSIQTLEDDLGARLIDRMGKRNELTPFGQTVASRARRMVLDAVELKRSAQLLQEGYLGVIRIGLGAGPTALLMQPFLRYMASMHPRVQVSLESGPPELQTNRLRERGFDALVVDLRSVTPADDLLIEDLGQMRGGFICRVGHPLTKFNTPITFAHLQRYPLASTSLNPELARLLITRYGPAADPQVAVTLRCNDINSLLHAVHGSDAVFLGLISPAREAIANGSLVELPITPALNEGARFAFVTLADRTEAPAMGIFRQFVAEHLHD
;
A
#
# COMPACT_ATOMS: atom_id res chain seq x y z
N MET A 1 25.25 25.66 -5.16
CA MET A 1 24.29 24.56 -5.34
C MET A 1 22.86 25.11 -5.44
N ASN A 2 22.03 24.60 -6.37
CA ASN A 2 20.61 24.93 -6.50
C ASN A 2 19.79 23.67 -6.87
N LEU A 3 18.48 23.76 -6.83
CA LEU A 3 17.59 22.61 -7.07
C LEU A 3 17.75 22.03 -8.49
N ARG A 4 17.97 22.88 -9.49
CA ARG A 4 18.21 22.43 -10.89
C ARG A 4 19.47 21.58 -11.01
N HIS A 5 20.53 21.90 -10.27
CA HIS A 5 21.75 21.07 -10.26
C HIS A 5 21.43 19.66 -9.74
N LEU A 6 20.56 19.53 -8.71
CA LEU A 6 20.12 18.24 -8.17
C LEU A 6 19.23 17.48 -9.16
N GLU A 7 18.29 18.16 -9.82
CA GLU A 7 17.45 17.58 -10.88
C GLU A 7 18.30 17.04 -12.03
N TYR A 8 19.33 17.77 -12.44
CA TYR A 8 20.24 17.33 -13.51
C TYR A 8 21.08 16.12 -13.10
N LEU A 9 21.55 16.08 -11.84
CA LEU A 9 22.25 14.89 -11.31
C LEU A 9 21.33 13.67 -11.36
N LEU A 10 20.08 13.81 -10.93
CA LEU A 10 19.11 12.72 -10.96
C LEU A 10 18.79 12.26 -12.38
N ALA A 11 18.66 13.20 -13.33
CA ALA A 11 18.45 12.86 -14.73
C ALA A 11 19.63 12.05 -15.32
N VAL A 12 20.88 12.38 -14.97
CA VAL A 12 22.05 11.60 -15.39
C VAL A 12 22.07 10.24 -14.69
N ALA A 13 21.76 10.17 -13.41
CA ALA A 13 21.69 8.93 -12.64
C ALA A 13 20.66 7.94 -13.24
N ASP A 14 19.48 8.44 -13.59
CA ASP A 14 18.39 7.64 -14.14
C ASP A 14 18.63 7.18 -15.58
N THR A 15 19.30 7.98 -16.40
CA THR A 15 19.52 7.69 -17.83
C THR A 15 20.86 7.02 -18.11
N GLY A 16 21.85 7.16 -17.22
CA GLY A 16 23.23 6.73 -17.43
C GLY A 16 23.94 7.46 -18.58
N SER A 17 23.40 8.60 -19.08
CA SER A 17 23.90 9.30 -20.26
C SER A 17 23.64 10.81 -20.18
N PHE A 18 24.71 11.61 -20.30
CA PHE A 18 24.58 13.07 -20.34
C PHE A 18 23.71 13.58 -21.50
N SER A 19 23.78 12.94 -22.67
CA SER A 19 22.98 13.35 -23.83
C SER A 19 21.48 13.10 -23.57
N ARG A 20 21.10 11.89 -23.14
CA ARG A 20 19.72 11.56 -22.81
C ARG A 20 19.17 12.37 -21.64
N ALA A 21 20.01 12.61 -20.63
CA ALA A 21 19.63 13.48 -19.52
C ALA A 21 19.38 14.92 -19.96
N ALA A 22 20.21 15.47 -20.85
CA ALA A 22 20.06 16.80 -21.40
C ALA A 22 18.77 16.94 -22.24
N GLU A 23 18.46 15.95 -23.09
CA GLU A 23 17.19 15.87 -23.83
C GLU A 23 15.99 15.85 -22.88
N ARG A 24 16.03 15.01 -21.83
CA ARG A 24 14.97 14.92 -20.82
C ARG A 24 14.77 16.23 -20.06
N CYS A 25 15.85 16.98 -19.83
CA CYS A 25 15.83 18.28 -19.15
C CYS A 25 15.61 19.47 -20.08
N HIS A 26 15.44 19.25 -21.39
CA HIS A 26 15.27 20.27 -22.42
C HIS A 26 16.41 21.31 -22.44
N ILE A 27 17.66 20.87 -22.30
CA ILE A 27 18.85 21.72 -22.35
C ILE A 27 19.93 21.07 -23.22
N THR A 28 21.02 21.83 -23.52
CA THR A 28 22.16 21.27 -24.22
C THR A 28 23.02 20.39 -23.30
N GLN A 29 23.66 19.35 -23.86
CA GLN A 29 24.56 18.50 -23.10
C GLN A 29 25.71 19.29 -22.43
N SER A 30 26.22 20.32 -23.09
CA SER A 30 27.26 21.18 -22.52
C SER A 30 26.79 22.00 -21.33
N ALA A 31 25.53 22.45 -21.32
CA ALA A 31 24.92 23.13 -20.17
C ALA A 31 24.73 22.17 -19.01
N LEU A 32 24.23 20.95 -19.27
CA LEU A 32 24.08 19.91 -18.26
C LEU A 32 25.43 19.55 -17.64
N SER A 33 26.44 19.31 -18.46
CA SER A 33 27.80 18.96 -17.99
C SER A 33 28.41 20.04 -17.10
N ARG A 34 28.25 21.33 -17.47
CA ARG A 34 28.68 22.46 -16.64
C ARG A 34 27.93 22.53 -15.30
N SER A 35 26.63 22.31 -15.31
CA SER A 35 25.82 22.29 -14.09
C SER A 35 26.25 21.18 -13.12
N ILE A 36 26.55 19.98 -13.64
CA ILE A 36 27.08 18.90 -12.81
C ILE A 36 28.46 19.26 -12.25
N GLN A 37 29.33 19.84 -13.08
CA GLN A 37 30.66 20.27 -12.62
C GLN A 37 30.55 21.34 -11.53
N THR A 38 29.68 22.31 -11.66
CA THR A 38 29.41 23.31 -10.61
C THR A 38 28.91 22.64 -9.32
N LEU A 39 28.10 21.59 -9.43
CA LEU A 39 27.63 20.84 -8.25
C LEU A 39 28.78 20.07 -7.58
N GLU A 40 29.64 19.45 -8.37
CA GLU A 40 30.83 18.75 -7.90
C GLU A 40 31.82 19.71 -7.20
N ASP A 41 32.03 20.89 -7.80
CA ASP A 41 32.87 21.94 -7.22
C ASP A 41 32.28 22.47 -5.88
N ASP A 42 30.98 22.70 -5.84
CA ASP A 42 30.25 23.14 -4.62
C ASP A 42 30.35 22.10 -3.49
N LEU A 43 30.37 20.81 -3.82
CA LEU A 43 30.43 19.72 -2.85
C LEU A 43 31.85 19.20 -2.57
N GLY A 44 32.83 19.68 -3.33
CA GLY A 44 34.24 19.32 -3.18
C GLY A 44 34.59 17.89 -3.57
N ALA A 45 33.70 17.20 -4.30
CA ALA A 45 33.93 15.79 -4.68
C ALA A 45 33.19 15.43 -5.99
N ARG A 46 33.76 14.48 -6.73
CA ARG A 46 33.12 13.93 -7.94
C ARG A 46 31.88 13.10 -7.59
N LEU A 47 30.81 13.31 -8.35
CA LEU A 47 29.54 12.60 -8.21
C LEU A 47 29.36 11.54 -9.31
N ILE A 48 30.02 11.72 -10.46
CA ILE A 48 29.87 10.88 -11.65
C ILE A 48 31.23 10.42 -12.15
N ASP A 49 31.39 9.11 -12.30
CA ASP A 49 32.49 8.48 -12.99
C ASP A 49 32.18 8.35 -14.49
N ARG A 50 33.08 8.86 -15.33
CA ARG A 50 32.98 8.77 -16.80
C ARG A 50 33.71 7.52 -17.28
N MET A 51 32.99 6.39 -17.35
CA MET A 51 33.54 5.12 -17.83
C MET A 51 33.16 4.86 -19.31
N GLY A 52 33.93 5.46 -20.24
CA GLY A 52 33.70 5.29 -21.68
C GLY A 52 32.33 5.78 -22.16
N LYS A 53 31.46 4.83 -22.59
CA LYS A 53 30.09 5.15 -23.07
C LYS A 53 29.03 5.19 -21.97
N ARG A 54 29.35 4.81 -20.74
CA ARG A 54 28.44 4.83 -19.58
C ARG A 54 28.93 5.82 -18.54
N ASN A 55 27.99 6.47 -17.89
CA ASN A 55 28.26 7.35 -16.75
C ASN A 55 27.58 6.73 -15.52
N GLU A 56 28.34 6.46 -14.48
CA GLU A 56 27.87 5.85 -13.24
C GLU A 56 28.10 6.80 -12.08
N LEU A 57 27.23 6.75 -11.08
CA LEU A 57 27.42 7.54 -9.86
C LEU A 57 28.58 6.95 -9.05
N THR A 58 29.45 7.82 -8.54
CA THR A 58 30.42 7.42 -7.49
C THR A 58 29.66 7.01 -6.21
N PRO A 59 30.28 6.32 -5.24
CA PRO A 59 29.67 6.03 -3.94
C PRO A 59 29.14 7.29 -3.25
N PHE A 60 29.89 8.42 -3.33
CA PHE A 60 29.42 9.70 -2.82
C PHE A 60 28.28 10.25 -3.68
N GLY A 61 28.34 10.11 -4.99
CA GLY A 61 27.26 10.47 -5.92
C GLY A 61 25.95 9.74 -5.63
N GLN A 62 25.99 8.47 -5.25
CA GLN A 62 24.80 7.70 -4.84
C GLN A 62 24.18 8.26 -3.57
N THR A 63 25.01 8.62 -2.58
CA THR A 63 24.54 9.25 -1.34
C THR A 63 23.90 10.61 -1.63
N VAL A 64 24.55 11.44 -2.46
CA VAL A 64 24.01 12.76 -2.87
C VAL A 64 22.72 12.58 -3.67
N ALA A 65 22.66 11.67 -4.62
CA ALA A 65 21.46 11.41 -5.42
C ALA A 65 20.27 10.97 -4.55
N SER A 66 20.51 10.11 -3.55
CA SER A 66 19.46 9.72 -2.58
C SER A 66 18.89 10.91 -1.84
N ARG A 67 19.75 11.80 -1.33
CA ARG A 67 19.32 13.03 -0.66
C ARG A 67 18.68 14.04 -1.64
N ALA A 68 19.24 14.17 -2.83
CA ALA A 68 18.72 15.04 -3.88
C ALA A 68 17.28 14.69 -4.28
N ARG A 69 16.94 13.40 -4.35
CA ARG A 69 15.57 12.96 -4.63
C ARG A 69 14.59 13.50 -3.60
N ARG A 70 14.92 13.43 -2.32
CA ARG A 70 14.07 13.98 -1.25
C ARG A 70 13.91 15.49 -1.39
N MET A 71 15.01 16.23 -1.60
CA MET A 71 14.97 17.70 -1.75
C MET A 71 14.15 18.16 -2.96
N VAL A 72 14.26 17.47 -4.10
CA VAL A 72 13.47 17.78 -5.30
C VAL A 72 11.99 17.50 -5.04
N LEU A 73 11.66 16.40 -4.39
CA LEU A 73 10.28 16.07 -4.01
C LEU A 73 9.70 17.09 -3.03
N ASP A 74 10.49 17.53 -2.03
CA ASP A 74 10.07 18.58 -1.09
C ASP A 74 9.74 19.90 -1.80
N ALA A 75 10.58 20.30 -2.76
CA ALA A 75 10.36 21.52 -3.51
C ALA A 75 9.13 21.46 -4.43
N VAL A 76 8.86 20.29 -5.03
CA VAL A 76 7.64 20.06 -5.81
C VAL A 76 6.42 20.16 -4.91
N GLU A 77 6.49 19.59 -3.71
CA GLU A 77 5.39 19.62 -2.75
C GLU A 77 5.12 21.03 -2.20
N LEU A 78 6.18 21.79 -1.93
CA LEU A 78 6.06 23.19 -1.54
C LEU A 78 5.33 24.02 -2.62
N LYS A 79 5.73 23.87 -3.88
CA LYS A 79 5.04 24.55 -4.99
C LYS A 79 3.58 24.14 -5.10
N ARG A 80 3.30 22.84 -4.95
CA ARG A 80 1.94 22.31 -4.98
C ARG A 80 1.10 22.85 -3.82
N SER A 81 1.65 22.89 -2.60
CA SER A 81 0.98 23.45 -1.43
C SER A 81 0.64 24.93 -1.61
N ALA A 82 1.59 25.71 -2.17
CA ALA A 82 1.37 27.12 -2.49
C ALA A 82 0.27 27.32 -3.55
N GLN A 83 0.25 26.49 -4.58
CA GLN A 83 -0.77 26.52 -5.64
C GLN A 83 -2.16 26.18 -5.07
N LEU A 84 -2.26 25.15 -4.22
CA LEU A 84 -3.52 24.74 -3.58
C LEU A 84 -4.08 25.81 -2.64
N LEU A 85 -3.20 26.56 -1.96
CA LEU A 85 -3.61 27.72 -1.16
C LEU A 85 -4.14 28.85 -2.05
N GLN A 86 -3.54 29.09 -3.22
CA GLN A 86 -4.00 30.09 -4.17
C GLN A 86 -5.31 29.73 -4.86
N GLU A 87 -5.55 28.45 -5.16
CA GLU A 87 -6.74 27.95 -5.83
C GLU A 87 -7.91 27.66 -4.87
N GLY A 88 -7.72 27.86 -3.56
CA GLY A 88 -8.75 27.66 -2.56
C GLY A 88 -9.15 26.17 -2.32
N TYR A 89 -8.35 25.22 -2.78
CA TYR A 89 -8.49 23.81 -2.47
C TYR A 89 -7.96 23.52 -1.07
N LEU A 90 -8.77 22.85 -0.25
CA LEU A 90 -8.44 22.57 1.16
C LEU A 90 -7.42 21.43 1.37
N GLY A 91 -6.89 20.84 0.32
CA GLY A 91 -5.83 19.86 0.43
C GLY A 91 -5.93 18.71 -0.56
N VAL A 92 -4.93 17.83 -0.51
CA VAL A 92 -4.86 16.59 -1.29
C VAL A 92 -4.52 15.46 -0.34
N ILE A 93 -5.21 14.33 -0.48
CA ILE A 93 -5.00 13.10 0.28
C ILE A 93 -4.62 12.01 -0.71
N ARG A 94 -3.46 11.40 -0.52
CA ARG A 94 -2.97 10.26 -1.32
C ARG A 94 -2.66 9.10 -0.40
N ILE A 95 -3.43 8.03 -0.48
CA ILE A 95 -3.36 6.91 0.43
C ILE A 95 -3.11 5.62 -0.33
N GLY A 96 -2.16 4.85 0.16
CA GLY A 96 -1.99 3.45 -0.21
C GLY A 96 -2.72 2.53 0.75
N LEU A 97 -3.47 1.57 0.22
CA LEU A 97 -4.26 0.63 1.00
C LEU A 97 -3.83 -0.81 0.72
N GLY A 98 -3.63 -1.61 1.77
CA GLY A 98 -3.57 -3.06 1.65
C GLY A 98 -4.95 -3.67 1.31
N ALA A 99 -5.00 -4.96 1.00
CA ALA A 99 -6.24 -5.63 0.55
C ALA A 99 -7.40 -5.51 1.56
N GLY A 100 -7.15 -5.74 2.85
CA GLY A 100 -8.17 -5.61 3.90
C GLY A 100 -8.70 -4.17 4.01
N PRO A 101 -7.85 -3.18 4.27
CA PRO A 101 -8.24 -1.78 4.29
C PRO A 101 -8.89 -1.30 2.99
N THR A 102 -8.49 -1.79 1.82
CA THR A 102 -9.16 -1.47 0.55
C THR A 102 -10.63 -1.88 0.59
N ALA A 103 -10.92 -3.11 1.03
CA ALA A 103 -12.29 -3.62 1.09
C ALA A 103 -13.17 -2.84 2.08
N LEU A 104 -12.59 -2.34 3.16
CA LEU A 104 -13.31 -1.68 4.24
C LEU A 104 -13.43 -0.16 4.07
N LEU A 105 -12.38 0.49 3.56
CA LEU A 105 -12.27 1.95 3.61
C LEU A 105 -12.48 2.61 2.24
N MET A 106 -12.05 1.98 1.15
CA MET A 106 -11.99 2.66 -0.15
C MET A 106 -13.35 3.21 -0.59
N GLN A 107 -14.35 2.37 -0.69
CA GLN A 107 -15.67 2.79 -1.15
C GLN A 107 -16.39 3.70 -0.14
N PRO A 108 -16.44 3.38 1.16
CA PRO A 108 -17.07 4.27 2.14
C PRO A 108 -16.39 5.63 2.24
N PHE A 109 -15.05 5.68 2.20
CA PHE A 109 -14.30 6.94 2.28
C PHE A 109 -14.52 7.81 1.04
N LEU A 110 -14.50 7.25 -0.16
CA LEU A 110 -14.80 8.00 -1.38
C LEU A 110 -16.21 8.60 -1.34
N ARG A 111 -17.22 7.85 -0.85
CA ARG A 111 -18.60 8.34 -0.67
C ARG A 111 -18.65 9.47 0.36
N TYR A 112 -17.96 9.30 1.50
CA TYR A 112 -17.87 10.31 2.54
C TYR A 112 -17.26 11.61 2.01
N MET A 113 -16.10 11.50 1.32
CA MET A 113 -15.41 12.67 0.77
C MET A 113 -16.23 13.39 -0.30
N ALA A 114 -16.90 12.66 -1.19
CA ALA A 114 -17.78 13.25 -2.19
C ALA A 114 -18.94 14.05 -1.59
N SER A 115 -19.45 13.60 -0.44
CA SER A 115 -20.59 14.24 0.22
C SER A 115 -20.20 15.38 1.15
N MET A 116 -19.14 15.18 1.95
CA MET A 116 -18.79 16.10 3.04
C MET A 116 -17.63 17.04 2.70
N HIS A 117 -16.72 16.61 1.81
CA HIS A 117 -15.48 17.34 1.48
C HIS A 117 -15.24 17.43 -0.04
N PRO A 118 -16.21 17.93 -0.85
CA PRO A 118 -16.14 17.85 -2.31
C PRO A 118 -15.02 18.67 -2.96
N ARG A 119 -14.33 19.53 -2.18
CA ARG A 119 -13.18 20.32 -2.67
C ARG A 119 -11.82 19.70 -2.31
N VAL A 120 -11.79 18.61 -1.55
CA VAL A 120 -10.54 17.90 -1.23
C VAL A 120 -10.28 16.88 -2.34
N GLN A 121 -9.09 16.92 -2.91
CA GLN A 121 -8.66 15.91 -3.87
C GLN A 121 -8.25 14.64 -3.12
N VAL A 122 -8.78 13.49 -3.53
CA VAL A 122 -8.49 12.20 -2.91
C VAL A 122 -8.00 11.22 -3.96
N SER A 123 -6.88 10.56 -3.69
CA SER A 123 -6.37 9.44 -4.46
C SER A 123 -6.15 8.26 -3.53
N LEU A 124 -6.90 7.18 -3.75
CA LEU A 124 -6.74 5.91 -3.04
C LEU A 124 -6.23 4.86 -4.01
N GLU A 125 -5.18 4.16 -3.64
CA GLU A 125 -4.62 3.11 -4.46
C GLU A 125 -4.41 1.83 -3.64
N SER A 126 -4.82 0.70 -4.19
CA SER A 126 -4.54 -0.62 -3.63
C SER A 126 -3.29 -1.20 -4.27
N GLY A 127 -2.48 -1.92 -3.48
CA GLY A 127 -1.29 -2.54 -4.02
C GLY A 127 -0.47 -3.34 -3.00
N PRO A 128 0.59 -4.02 -3.47
CA PRO A 128 1.50 -4.74 -2.60
C PRO A 128 2.18 -3.80 -1.60
N PRO A 129 2.23 -4.15 -0.29
CA PRO A 129 2.76 -3.27 0.76
C PRO A 129 4.19 -2.78 0.52
N GLU A 130 5.05 -3.62 -0.03
CA GLU A 130 6.45 -3.25 -0.34
C GLU A 130 6.53 -2.11 -1.37
N LEU A 131 5.76 -2.22 -2.46
CA LEU A 131 5.71 -1.18 -3.49
C LEU A 131 5.09 0.11 -2.94
N GLN A 132 4.06 0.00 -2.10
CA GLN A 132 3.43 1.14 -1.46
C GLN A 132 4.38 1.83 -0.48
N THR A 133 5.17 1.08 0.30
CA THR A 133 6.18 1.64 1.21
C THR A 133 7.25 2.41 0.45
N ASN A 134 7.71 1.91 -0.69
CA ASN A 134 8.64 2.65 -1.54
C ASN A 134 8.02 3.95 -2.07
N ARG A 135 6.78 3.90 -2.54
CA ARG A 135 6.06 5.10 -2.98
C ARG A 135 5.80 6.10 -1.85
N LEU A 136 5.57 5.63 -0.61
CA LEU A 136 5.50 6.50 0.57
C LEU A 136 6.82 7.25 0.77
N ARG A 137 7.96 6.54 0.69
CA ARG A 137 9.30 7.14 0.77
C ARG A 137 9.59 8.11 -0.37
N GLU A 138 9.06 7.86 -1.55
CA GLU A 138 9.12 8.74 -2.71
C GLU A 138 8.05 9.85 -2.67
N ARG A 139 7.28 9.94 -1.56
CA ARG A 139 6.19 10.93 -1.35
C ARG A 139 5.07 10.85 -2.40
N GLY A 140 4.92 9.69 -3.01
CA GLY A 140 3.77 9.37 -3.85
C GLY A 140 2.49 9.19 -3.04
N PHE A 141 2.64 8.76 -1.78
CA PHE A 141 1.56 8.70 -0.78
C PHE A 141 1.83 9.62 0.42
N ASP A 142 0.76 10.01 1.08
CA ASP A 142 0.79 10.77 2.33
C ASP A 142 0.75 9.82 3.54
N ALA A 143 0.03 8.68 3.40
CA ALA A 143 0.00 7.59 4.37
C ALA A 143 -0.31 6.24 3.70
N LEU A 144 -0.10 5.16 4.45
CA LEU A 144 -0.57 3.82 4.12
C LEU A 144 -1.45 3.29 5.24
N VAL A 145 -2.44 2.45 4.88
CA VAL A 145 -3.12 1.56 5.83
C VAL A 145 -2.96 0.12 5.32
N VAL A 146 -2.16 -0.66 6.03
CA VAL A 146 -1.70 -1.99 5.58
C VAL A 146 -1.65 -2.98 6.74
N ASP A 147 -1.49 -4.27 6.45
CA ASP A 147 -1.21 -5.27 7.50
C ASP A 147 0.11 -4.93 8.19
N LEU A 148 0.08 -4.76 9.51
CA LEU A 148 1.24 -4.42 10.34
C LEU A 148 2.42 -5.36 10.11
N ARG A 149 2.14 -6.66 9.89
CA ARG A 149 3.16 -7.68 9.65
C ARG A 149 3.83 -7.61 8.30
N SER A 150 3.27 -6.83 7.37
CA SER A 150 3.85 -6.59 6.04
C SER A 150 4.76 -5.37 5.99
N VAL A 151 4.87 -4.64 7.09
CA VAL A 151 5.73 -3.44 7.19
C VAL A 151 6.98 -3.79 7.97
N THR A 152 8.14 -3.62 7.35
CA THR A 152 9.41 -3.70 8.07
C THR A 152 9.66 -2.38 8.80
N PRO A 153 9.77 -2.39 10.14
CA PRO A 153 10.09 -1.19 10.90
C PRO A 153 11.41 -0.56 10.43
N ALA A 154 11.41 0.76 10.32
CA ALA A 154 12.59 1.55 9.93
C ALA A 154 12.48 2.95 10.55
N ASP A 155 13.62 3.60 10.79
CA ASP A 155 13.69 4.89 11.47
C ASP A 155 12.98 6.03 10.73
N ASP A 156 12.78 5.86 9.41
CA ASP A 156 12.08 6.82 8.55
C ASP A 156 10.55 6.64 8.54
N LEU A 157 10.02 5.62 9.22
CA LEU A 157 8.58 5.31 9.25
C LEU A 157 8.01 5.48 10.67
N LEU A 158 6.89 6.18 10.75
CA LEU A 158 6.03 6.18 11.92
C LEU A 158 4.91 5.15 11.69
N ILE A 159 4.86 4.13 12.54
CA ILE A 159 3.93 3.00 12.43
C ILE A 159 3.01 3.04 13.64
N GLU A 160 1.75 3.34 13.40
CA GLU A 160 0.70 3.37 14.42
C GLU A 160 -0.18 2.13 14.29
N ASP A 161 -0.30 1.36 15.37
CA ASP A 161 -1.13 0.16 15.40
C ASP A 161 -2.62 0.54 15.49
N LEU A 162 -3.41 0.04 14.55
CA LEU A 162 -4.86 0.27 14.47
C LEU A 162 -5.68 -0.87 15.11
N GLY A 163 -5.00 -1.89 15.66
CA GLY A 163 -5.65 -3.05 16.26
C GLY A 163 -5.83 -4.22 15.31
N GLN A 164 -6.50 -5.23 15.82
CA GLN A 164 -6.71 -6.51 15.14
C GLN A 164 -8.17 -6.66 14.72
N MET A 165 -8.38 -7.21 13.52
CA MET A 165 -9.68 -7.59 13.01
C MET A 165 -9.76 -9.09 12.81
N ARG A 166 -10.92 -9.68 13.12
CA ARG A 166 -11.13 -11.12 13.12
C ARG A 166 -11.15 -11.70 11.70
N GLY A 167 -10.44 -12.83 11.56
CA GLY A 167 -10.50 -13.68 10.38
C GLY A 167 -11.46 -14.84 10.57
N GLY A 168 -11.92 -15.43 9.48
CA GLY A 168 -12.80 -16.60 9.52
C GLY A 168 -13.07 -17.17 8.14
N PHE A 169 -14.11 -18.01 8.08
CA PHE A 169 -14.55 -18.67 6.85
C PHE A 169 -15.99 -18.25 6.55
N ILE A 170 -16.24 -17.87 5.31
CA ILE A 170 -17.53 -17.36 4.86
C ILE A 170 -17.98 -18.14 3.62
N CYS A 171 -19.25 -18.47 3.54
CA CYS A 171 -19.86 -19.04 2.34
C CYS A 171 -21.23 -18.40 2.07
N ARG A 172 -21.83 -18.73 0.92
CA ARG A 172 -23.20 -18.31 0.63
C ARG A 172 -24.22 -19.00 1.57
N VAL A 173 -25.33 -18.37 1.79
CA VAL A 173 -26.47 -19.00 2.48
C VAL A 173 -26.97 -20.19 1.64
N GLY A 174 -27.32 -21.28 2.31
CA GLY A 174 -27.69 -22.55 1.67
C GLY A 174 -26.56 -23.35 1.07
N HIS A 175 -25.30 -22.98 1.35
CA HIS A 175 -24.14 -23.80 1.01
C HIS A 175 -24.26 -25.19 1.64
N PRO A 176 -23.82 -26.30 0.97
CA PRO A 176 -23.93 -27.64 1.54
C PRO A 176 -23.35 -27.80 2.97
N LEU A 177 -22.24 -27.09 3.27
CA LEU A 177 -21.63 -27.12 4.60
C LEU A 177 -22.55 -26.57 5.72
N THR A 178 -23.47 -25.66 5.41
CA THR A 178 -24.40 -25.10 6.42
C THR A 178 -25.45 -26.10 6.91
N LYS A 179 -25.60 -27.25 6.19
CA LYS A 179 -26.52 -28.32 6.51
C LYS A 179 -25.90 -29.43 7.37
N PHE A 180 -24.63 -29.30 7.75
CA PHE A 180 -23.96 -30.32 8.59
C PHE A 180 -24.45 -30.22 10.01
N ASN A 181 -24.84 -31.36 10.57
CA ASN A 181 -25.24 -31.52 11.97
C ASN A 181 -24.03 -31.85 12.89
N THR A 182 -22.84 -31.97 12.34
CA THR A 182 -21.58 -32.24 13.06
C THR A 182 -20.66 -31.02 12.94
N PRO A 183 -19.67 -30.86 13.85
CA PRO A 183 -18.71 -29.79 13.75
C PRO A 183 -18.01 -29.79 12.38
N ILE A 184 -17.99 -28.61 11.74
CA ILE A 184 -17.34 -28.44 10.45
C ILE A 184 -15.82 -28.39 10.71
N THR A 185 -15.06 -29.22 10.02
CA THR A 185 -13.59 -29.22 10.07
C THR A 185 -12.99 -28.74 8.78
N PHE A 186 -11.70 -28.43 8.76
CA PHE A 186 -11.01 -28.02 7.55
C PHE A 186 -11.07 -29.09 6.44
N ALA A 187 -11.10 -30.38 6.79
CA ALA A 187 -11.25 -31.46 5.83
C ALA A 187 -12.58 -31.39 5.04
N HIS A 188 -13.63 -30.83 5.63
CA HIS A 188 -14.89 -30.62 4.92
C HIS A 188 -14.78 -29.49 3.88
N LEU A 189 -13.95 -28.45 4.17
CA LEU A 189 -13.72 -27.32 3.26
C LEU A 189 -12.97 -27.74 1.99
N GLN A 190 -12.08 -28.74 2.09
CA GLN A 190 -11.28 -29.21 0.97
C GLN A 190 -12.09 -29.77 -0.22
N ARG A 191 -13.38 -30.01 -0.02
CA ARG A 191 -14.31 -30.44 -1.08
C ARG A 191 -14.81 -29.30 -1.94
N TYR A 192 -14.51 -28.07 -1.58
CA TYR A 192 -14.98 -26.85 -2.21
C TYR A 192 -13.83 -25.92 -2.55
N PRO A 193 -13.95 -25.09 -3.57
CA PRO A 193 -12.93 -24.05 -3.86
C PRO A 193 -12.74 -23.13 -2.67
N LEU A 194 -11.49 -22.94 -2.24
CA LEU A 194 -11.16 -21.98 -1.20
C LEU A 194 -10.66 -20.69 -1.83
N ALA A 195 -11.31 -19.57 -1.50
CA ALA A 195 -11.01 -18.24 -2.00
C ALA A 195 -10.33 -17.41 -0.92
N SER A 196 -9.20 -16.77 -1.24
CA SER A 196 -8.49 -15.91 -0.29
C SER A 196 -7.64 -14.87 -1.00
N THR A 197 -7.27 -13.82 -0.28
CA THR A 197 -6.17 -12.92 -0.68
C THR A 197 -4.82 -13.62 -0.49
N SER A 198 -3.75 -12.97 -0.92
CA SER A 198 -2.40 -13.42 -0.56
C SER A 198 -2.22 -13.32 0.95
N LEU A 199 -2.00 -14.46 1.60
CA LEU A 199 -1.78 -14.53 3.05
C LEU A 199 -0.29 -14.37 3.35
N ASN A 200 0.03 -13.68 4.45
CA ASN A 200 1.40 -13.58 4.91
C ASN A 200 1.95 -14.90 5.44
N PRO A 201 3.28 -15.11 5.49
CA PRO A 201 3.88 -16.38 5.91
C PRO A 201 3.53 -16.80 7.35
N GLU A 202 3.28 -15.83 8.24
CA GLU A 202 2.91 -16.13 9.64
C GLU A 202 1.52 -16.76 9.73
N LEU A 203 0.54 -16.16 9.04
CA LEU A 203 -0.81 -16.69 8.97
C LEU A 203 -0.84 -18.06 8.26
N ALA A 204 -0.02 -18.24 7.22
CA ALA A 204 0.12 -19.54 6.56
C ALA A 204 0.62 -20.62 7.51
N ARG A 205 1.66 -20.35 8.30
CA ARG A 205 2.17 -21.29 9.34
C ARG A 205 1.11 -21.61 10.38
N LEU A 206 0.36 -20.60 10.79
CA LEU A 206 -0.72 -20.78 11.78
C LEU A 206 -1.82 -21.69 11.25
N LEU A 207 -2.26 -21.53 10.00
CA LEU A 207 -3.24 -22.40 9.37
C LEU A 207 -2.74 -23.85 9.30
N ILE A 208 -1.48 -24.06 8.90
CA ILE A 208 -0.86 -25.39 8.88
C ILE A 208 -0.79 -25.99 10.27
N THR A 209 -0.40 -25.21 11.28
CA THR A 209 -0.31 -25.69 12.67
C THR A 209 -1.68 -26.08 13.21
N ARG A 210 -2.73 -25.33 12.90
CA ARG A 210 -4.08 -25.51 13.42
C ARG A 210 -4.87 -26.60 12.71
N TYR A 211 -4.73 -26.67 11.39
CA TYR A 211 -5.57 -27.54 10.55
C TYR A 211 -4.80 -28.63 9.82
N GLY A 212 -3.48 -28.68 9.99
CA GLY A 212 -2.59 -29.64 9.35
C GLY A 212 -2.04 -29.18 8.00
N PRO A 213 -1.12 -29.98 7.39
CA PRO A 213 -0.43 -29.62 6.15
C PRO A 213 -1.35 -29.34 4.96
N ALA A 214 -2.53 -29.95 4.95
CA ALA A 214 -3.54 -29.72 3.91
C ALA A 214 -4.14 -28.30 3.92
N ALA A 215 -3.91 -27.53 4.99
CA ALA A 215 -4.31 -26.14 5.12
C ALA A 215 -3.23 -25.15 4.67
N ASP A 216 -2.13 -25.63 4.07
CA ASP A 216 -1.16 -24.76 3.44
C ASP A 216 -1.88 -23.90 2.36
N PRO A 217 -1.91 -22.58 2.50
CA PRO A 217 -2.61 -21.72 1.53
C PRO A 217 -2.11 -21.86 0.10
N GLN A 218 -0.85 -22.30 -0.08
CA GLN A 218 -0.31 -22.52 -1.42
C GLN A 218 -1.01 -23.69 -2.14
N VAL A 219 -1.49 -24.65 -1.37
CA VAL A 219 -2.18 -25.84 -1.87
C VAL A 219 -3.70 -25.70 -1.76
N ALA A 220 -4.18 -25.23 -0.60
CA ALA A 220 -5.60 -25.17 -0.28
C ALA A 220 -6.36 -24.06 -1.01
N VAL A 221 -5.73 -22.90 -1.25
CA VAL A 221 -6.40 -21.76 -1.88
C VAL A 221 -6.38 -21.92 -3.40
N THR A 222 -7.55 -22.11 -3.99
CA THR A 222 -7.72 -22.29 -5.43
C THR A 222 -8.11 -21.00 -6.15
N LEU A 223 -8.77 -20.05 -5.46
CA LEU A 223 -9.15 -18.75 -5.99
C LEU A 223 -8.37 -17.66 -5.26
N ARG A 224 -7.45 -17.00 -5.96
CA ARG A 224 -6.58 -15.96 -5.41
C ARG A 224 -6.82 -14.63 -6.09
N CYS A 225 -7.17 -13.63 -5.29
CA CYS A 225 -7.31 -12.26 -5.74
C CYS A 225 -7.04 -11.32 -4.56
N ASN A 226 -6.41 -10.17 -4.79
CA ASN A 226 -6.20 -9.17 -3.71
C ASN A 226 -7.39 -8.21 -3.55
N ASP A 227 -8.43 -8.37 -4.33
CA ASP A 227 -9.71 -7.69 -4.14
C ASP A 227 -10.71 -8.60 -3.42
N ILE A 228 -10.89 -8.31 -2.11
CA ILE A 228 -11.79 -9.07 -1.24
C ILE A 228 -13.24 -8.98 -1.70
N ASN A 229 -13.68 -7.82 -2.21
CA ASN A 229 -15.06 -7.63 -2.67
C ASN A 229 -15.38 -8.53 -3.87
N SER A 230 -14.44 -8.66 -4.81
CA SER A 230 -14.56 -9.61 -5.94
C SER A 230 -14.61 -11.06 -5.47
N LEU A 231 -13.79 -11.42 -4.46
CA LEU A 231 -13.84 -12.77 -3.86
C LEU A 231 -15.18 -13.05 -3.19
N LEU A 232 -15.68 -12.12 -2.38
CA LEU A 232 -16.99 -12.26 -1.72
C LEU A 232 -18.13 -12.35 -2.73
N HIS A 233 -18.05 -11.60 -3.83
CA HIS A 233 -19.03 -11.70 -4.93
C HIS A 233 -19.00 -13.09 -5.59
N ALA A 234 -17.80 -13.64 -5.85
CA ALA A 234 -17.66 -14.99 -6.39
C ALA A 234 -18.19 -16.07 -5.43
N VAL A 235 -17.95 -15.91 -4.12
CA VAL A 235 -18.46 -16.81 -3.07
C VAL A 235 -19.98 -16.76 -2.99
N HIS A 236 -20.58 -15.58 -3.12
CA HIS A 236 -22.04 -15.43 -3.15
C HIS A 236 -22.70 -16.22 -4.29
N GLY A 237 -22.04 -16.26 -5.46
CA GLY A 237 -22.55 -16.92 -6.66
C GLY A 237 -22.12 -18.38 -6.86
N SER A 238 -21.42 -19.00 -5.89
CA SER A 238 -20.86 -20.35 -6.05
C SER A 238 -20.78 -21.12 -4.73
N ASP A 239 -20.29 -22.36 -4.77
CA ASP A 239 -19.95 -23.15 -3.59
C ASP A 239 -18.49 -22.94 -3.13
N ALA A 240 -17.89 -21.81 -3.45
CA ALA A 240 -16.60 -21.43 -2.89
C ALA A 240 -16.75 -20.99 -1.43
N VAL A 241 -15.67 -21.17 -0.65
CA VAL A 241 -15.58 -20.70 0.74
C VAL A 241 -14.50 -19.62 0.79
N PHE A 242 -14.82 -18.46 1.33
CA PHE A 242 -13.85 -17.38 1.56
C PHE A 242 -13.13 -17.59 2.88
N LEU A 243 -11.80 -17.52 2.85
CA LEU A 243 -10.93 -17.44 4.02
C LEU A 243 -10.34 -16.03 4.08
N GLY A 244 -10.70 -15.25 5.07
CA GLY A 244 -10.19 -13.88 5.23
C GLY A 244 -10.91 -13.13 6.34
N LEU A 245 -10.87 -11.82 6.27
CA LEU A 245 -11.55 -10.92 7.21
C LEU A 245 -13.06 -11.09 7.13
N ILE A 246 -13.71 -11.08 8.29
CA ILE A 246 -15.18 -11.16 8.38
C ILE A 246 -15.83 -9.80 8.12
N SER A 247 -15.22 -8.72 8.59
CA SER A 247 -15.79 -7.36 8.53
C SER A 247 -16.21 -6.88 7.13
N PRO A 248 -15.48 -7.18 6.02
CA PRO A 248 -15.93 -6.82 4.68
C PRO A 248 -17.25 -7.47 4.26
N ALA A 249 -17.59 -8.62 4.86
CA ALA A 249 -18.82 -9.34 4.57
C ALA A 249 -19.97 -9.01 5.54
N ARG A 250 -19.77 -8.10 6.49
CA ARG A 250 -20.74 -7.79 7.57
C ARG A 250 -22.15 -7.46 7.02
N GLU A 251 -22.24 -6.60 6.02
CA GLU A 251 -23.54 -6.28 5.38
C GLU A 251 -24.18 -7.51 4.72
N ALA A 252 -23.39 -8.31 4.02
CA ALA A 252 -23.87 -9.50 3.35
C ALA A 252 -24.28 -10.61 4.34
N ILE A 253 -23.64 -10.67 5.49
CA ILE A 253 -24.05 -11.56 6.59
C ILE A 253 -25.33 -11.04 7.25
N ALA A 254 -25.43 -9.75 7.52
CA ALA A 254 -26.59 -9.15 8.15
C ALA A 254 -27.86 -9.25 7.29
N ASN A 255 -27.74 -9.11 5.96
CA ASN A 255 -28.87 -9.26 5.03
C ASN A 255 -29.17 -10.73 4.66
N GLY A 256 -28.40 -11.69 5.19
CA GLY A 256 -28.63 -13.12 4.99
C GLY A 256 -28.22 -13.67 3.63
N SER A 257 -27.35 -12.99 2.89
CA SER A 257 -26.83 -13.49 1.61
C SER A 257 -25.55 -14.34 1.77
N LEU A 258 -24.74 -14.02 2.77
CA LEU A 258 -23.57 -14.79 3.19
C LEU A 258 -23.73 -15.27 4.65
N VAL A 259 -22.94 -16.26 5.04
CA VAL A 259 -22.89 -16.79 6.41
C VAL A 259 -21.48 -17.16 6.80
N GLU A 260 -21.12 -16.86 8.05
CA GLU A 260 -19.88 -17.34 8.64
C GLU A 260 -19.99 -18.83 9.00
N LEU A 261 -18.99 -19.63 8.60
CA LEU A 261 -18.90 -21.05 8.92
C LEU A 261 -18.19 -21.27 10.26
N PRO A 262 -18.82 -21.90 11.23
CA PRO A 262 -18.21 -22.22 12.52
C PRO A 262 -17.27 -23.44 12.40
N ILE A 263 -16.05 -23.18 11.96
CA ILE A 263 -15.02 -24.23 11.78
C ILE A 263 -14.42 -24.63 13.13
N THR A 264 -14.18 -25.91 13.30
CA THR A 264 -13.55 -26.48 14.50
C THR A 264 -12.21 -27.13 14.15
N PRO A 265 -11.10 -26.73 14.83
CA PRO A 265 -11.00 -25.65 15.82
C PRO A 265 -11.24 -24.26 15.18
N ALA A 266 -11.75 -23.30 15.97
CA ALA A 266 -12.05 -21.97 15.48
C ALA A 266 -10.79 -21.21 15.07
N LEU A 267 -10.89 -20.41 14.02
CA LEU A 267 -9.83 -19.46 13.66
C LEU A 267 -10.03 -18.19 14.52
N ASN A 268 -9.17 -18.00 15.52
CA ASN A 268 -9.26 -16.86 16.44
C ASN A 268 -8.32 -15.72 16.05
N GLU A 269 -7.54 -15.92 15.01
CA GLU A 269 -6.57 -14.98 14.49
C GLU A 269 -7.15 -14.22 13.30
N GLY A 270 -6.61 -13.03 13.08
CA GLY A 270 -7.00 -12.16 11.98
C GLY A 270 -5.85 -11.32 11.50
N ALA A 271 -6.15 -10.25 10.81
CA ALA A 271 -5.15 -9.28 10.39
C ALA A 271 -5.04 -8.15 11.42
N ARG A 272 -3.82 -7.68 11.64
CA ARG A 272 -3.52 -6.51 12.46
C ARG A 272 -3.08 -5.39 11.54
N PHE A 273 -3.73 -4.25 11.62
CA PHE A 273 -3.47 -3.15 10.70
C PHE A 273 -2.65 -2.05 11.33
N ALA A 274 -1.93 -1.32 10.49
CA ALA A 274 -1.17 -0.15 10.87
C ALA A 274 -1.45 1.02 9.95
N PHE A 275 -1.42 2.21 10.53
CA PHE A 275 -1.32 3.48 9.81
C PHE A 275 0.14 3.85 9.73
N VAL A 276 0.67 4.03 8.52
CA VAL A 276 2.09 4.26 8.29
C VAL A 276 2.30 5.58 7.59
N THR A 277 3.16 6.42 8.17
CA THR A 277 3.59 7.71 7.61
C THR A 277 5.12 7.85 7.66
N LEU A 278 5.66 8.89 7.07
CA LEU A 278 7.07 9.24 7.22
C LEU A 278 7.29 9.98 8.54
N ALA A 279 8.32 9.57 9.31
CA ALA A 279 8.61 10.11 10.64
C ALA A 279 8.88 11.62 10.66
N ASP A 280 9.60 12.14 9.66
CA ASP A 280 10.04 13.56 9.61
C ASP A 280 9.13 14.43 8.72
N ARG A 281 7.86 14.04 8.58
CA ARG A 281 6.92 14.77 7.71
C ARG A 281 5.75 15.34 8.48
N THR A 282 5.55 16.65 8.37
CA THR A 282 4.33 17.29 8.84
C THR A 282 3.15 16.85 7.97
N GLU A 283 2.14 16.30 8.59
CA GLU A 283 0.91 15.90 7.89
C GLU A 283 0.13 17.11 7.38
N ALA A 284 -0.43 16.96 6.18
CA ALA A 284 -1.36 17.95 5.66
C ALA A 284 -2.64 17.99 6.52
N PRO A 285 -3.28 19.15 6.75
CA PRO A 285 -4.51 19.25 7.54
C PRO A 285 -5.62 18.29 7.09
N ALA A 286 -5.73 18.06 5.78
CA ALA A 286 -6.69 17.12 5.21
C ALA A 286 -6.48 15.66 5.66
N MET A 287 -5.28 15.29 6.10
CA MET A 287 -5.02 13.93 6.61
C MET A 287 -5.77 13.64 7.91
N GLY A 288 -6.07 14.67 8.73
CA GLY A 288 -6.92 14.52 9.91
C GLY A 288 -8.30 13.93 9.58
N ILE A 289 -8.86 14.28 8.43
CA ILE A 289 -10.14 13.72 7.95
C ILE A 289 -10.01 12.20 7.74
N PHE A 290 -8.95 11.77 7.07
CA PHE A 290 -8.72 10.34 6.81
C PHE A 290 -8.40 9.57 8.11
N ARG A 291 -7.61 10.12 9.01
CA ARG A 291 -7.32 9.49 10.32
C ARG A 291 -8.58 9.25 11.13
N GLN A 292 -9.42 10.27 11.24
CA GLN A 292 -10.70 10.14 11.94
C GLN A 292 -11.57 9.06 11.28
N PHE A 293 -11.68 9.06 9.96
CA PHE A 293 -12.47 8.09 9.23
C PHE A 293 -11.96 6.65 9.45
N VAL A 294 -10.64 6.44 9.44
CA VAL A 294 -10.03 5.13 9.73
C VAL A 294 -10.37 4.67 11.13
N ALA A 295 -10.25 5.55 12.13
CA ALA A 295 -10.58 5.21 13.53
C ALA A 295 -12.05 4.81 13.73
N GLU A 296 -12.96 5.40 12.94
CA GLU A 296 -14.40 5.12 13.01
C GLU A 296 -14.83 3.86 12.22
N HIS A 297 -14.05 3.41 11.26
CA HIS A 297 -14.48 2.36 10.31
C HIS A 297 -13.59 1.11 10.28
N LEU A 298 -12.39 1.17 10.83
CA LEU A 298 -11.46 0.03 10.85
C LEU A 298 -11.53 -0.70 12.21
N HIS A 299 -12.66 -1.36 12.43
CA HIS A 299 -12.92 -2.17 13.63
C HIS A 299 -13.87 -3.32 13.29
N ASP A 300 -13.88 -4.37 14.15
CA ASP A 300 -14.84 -5.51 14.05
C ASP A 300 -16.27 -5.12 14.38
#